data_1f15a1d7ac2786e5bd7b6ec6f4f53629
#
_entry.id   1f15a1d7ac2786e5bd7b6ec6f4f53629
#
_cell.length_a   1.000
_cell.length_b   1.000
_cell.length_c   1.000
_cell.angle_alpha   90.00
_cell.angle_beta   90.00
_cell.angle_gamma   90.00
#
_symmetry.space_group_name_H-M   'P 1'
#
loop_
_entity.id
_entity.type
_entity.pdbx_description
1 polymer ?
#
loop_
_entity_poly.entity_id
_entity_poly.type
_entity_poly.pdbx_seq_one_letter_code
_entity_poly.pdbx_strand_id
1 'polypeptide(L)'
;RLQDKIQLILKVNHNSILTSIIFGLVCMFLLDIKGIIPYVFFGYAAINFLNTYLYSKHKNLTVTYNIASLLAMAGGILITIHSGGIQSPFILVLAIVVFAGYVTTKMYGQFYLIINLVLVAAIFVYDLADLNLTANMVPEASRRWFAFLSVVFAVYLLGGVFGRNLLRAHHNLYKSRKEVQERIEEKETLLKEVHHRVKNNLQTVSSLLSLQSRAVSDAKISSIIKSSQNRVVSMAMVHEMLYKRDDYLSKIELRPYVEELCNYLVRSVKGNTNKIKVNLHV
;
A
#
# COMPACT_ATOMS: atom_id res chain seq x y z
N ARG A 1 1.71 -8.97 7.47
CA ARG A 1 1.69 -7.47 7.46
C ARG A 1 2.00 -6.86 8.83
N LEU A 2 1.31 -7.27 9.94
CA LEU A 2 1.60 -6.74 11.28
C LEU A 2 2.94 -7.26 11.81
N GLN A 3 3.22 -8.54 11.67
CA GLN A 3 4.48 -9.16 12.07
C GLN A 3 5.68 -8.55 11.34
N ASP A 4 5.57 -8.26 10.06
CA ASP A 4 6.63 -7.61 9.28
C ASP A 4 6.94 -6.21 9.80
N LYS A 5 5.91 -5.43 10.16
CA LYS A 5 6.09 -4.11 10.81
C LYS A 5 6.77 -4.22 12.17
N ILE A 6 6.39 -5.20 12.99
CA ILE A 6 7.00 -5.45 14.29
C ILE A 6 8.49 -5.75 14.12
N GLN A 7 8.82 -6.72 13.27
CA GLN A 7 10.21 -7.10 13.01
C GLN A 7 11.03 -5.92 12.47
N LEU A 8 10.45 -5.10 11.59
CA LEU A 8 11.11 -3.93 11.04
C LEU A 8 11.46 -2.92 12.14
N ILE A 9 10.49 -2.55 12.99
CA ILE A 9 10.70 -1.54 14.05
C ILE A 9 11.70 -2.05 15.08
N LEU A 10 11.60 -3.30 15.50
CA LEU A 10 12.56 -3.90 16.44
C LEU A 10 13.97 -3.94 15.86
N LYS A 11 14.11 -4.27 14.58
CA LYS A 11 15.41 -4.27 13.88
C LYS A 11 15.99 -2.86 13.74
N VAL A 12 15.15 -1.86 13.45
CA VAL A 12 15.57 -0.45 13.41
C VAL A 12 16.04 0.00 14.80
N ASN A 13 15.30 -0.32 15.86
CA ASN A 13 15.69 0.00 17.22
C ASN A 13 17.02 -0.66 17.62
N HIS A 14 17.22 -1.95 17.32
CA HIS A 14 18.48 -2.64 17.59
C HIS A 14 19.67 -1.99 16.85
N ASN A 15 19.49 -1.69 15.58
CA ASN A 15 20.53 -1.01 14.81
C ASN A 15 20.82 0.40 15.36
N SER A 16 19.79 1.15 15.75
CA SER A 16 19.97 2.50 16.31
C SER A 16 20.67 2.48 17.67
N ILE A 17 20.41 1.48 18.51
CA ILE A 17 21.13 1.27 19.78
C ILE A 17 22.61 1.01 19.51
N LEU A 18 22.92 0.05 18.63
CA LEU A 18 24.30 -0.31 18.30
C LEU A 18 25.07 0.85 17.70
N THR A 19 24.47 1.54 16.72
CA THR A 19 25.12 2.70 16.07
C THR A 19 25.30 3.87 17.03
N SER A 20 24.36 4.07 17.96
CA SER A 20 24.47 5.10 19.00
C SER A 20 25.62 4.82 19.96
N ILE A 21 25.78 3.57 20.39
CA ILE A 21 26.91 3.18 21.25
C ILE A 21 28.24 3.42 20.53
N ILE A 22 28.36 2.97 19.27
CA ILE A 22 29.58 3.14 18.48
C ILE A 22 29.91 4.63 18.32
N PHE A 23 28.91 5.45 17.97
CA PHE A 23 29.14 6.89 17.77
C PHE A 23 29.49 7.59 19.09
N GLY A 24 28.88 7.21 20.21
CA GLY A 24 29.25 7.69 21.55
C GLY A 24 30.71 7.36 21.92
N LEU A 25 31.16 6.12 21.64
CA LEU A 25 32.56 5.73 21.87
C LEU A 25 33.51 6.50 20.95
N VAL A 26 33.18 6.70 19.70
CA VAL A 26 33.97 7.51 18.75
C VAL A 26 34.07 8.96 19.23
N CYS A 27 32.98 9.56 19.68
CA CYS A 27 32.99 10.92 20.26
C CYS A 27 33.92 11.00 21.46
N MET A 28 33.85 10.01 22.37
CA MET A 28 34.60 10.02 23.62
C MET A 28 36.08 9.74 23.44
N PHE A 29 36.43 8.71 22.67
CA PHE A 29 37.81 8.21 22.59
C PHE A 29 38.59 8.72 21.36
N LEU A 30 37.94 8.93 20.22
CA LEU A 30 38.59 9.36 19.00
C LEU A 30 38.57 10.88 18.83
N LEU A 31 37.45 11.52 19.20
CA LEU A 31 37.25 12.95 19.00
C LEU A 31 37.53 13.76 20.27
N ASP A 32 37.88 13.14 21.39
CA ASP A 32 38.15 13.73 22.70
C ASP A 32 37.05 14.70 23.21
N ILE A 33 35.78 14.37 22.89
CA ILE A 33 34.65 15.17 23.33
C ILE A 33 34.28 14.76 24.75
N LYS A 34 34.61 15.61 25.73
CA LYS A 34 34.40 15.36 27.16
C LYS A 34 33.05 15.88 27.71
N GLY A 35 32.27 16.56 26.86
CA GLY A 35 31.00 17.17 27.26
C GLY A 35 29.81 16.20 27.24
N ILE A 36 28.59 16.74 27.17
CA ILE A 36 27.34 16.01 27.25
C ILE A 36 27.09 15.07 26.05
N ILE A 37 27.70 15.35 24.88
CA ILE A 37 27.43 14.67 23.62
C ILE A 37 27.57 13.13 23.70
N PRO A 38 28.69 12.54 24.16
CA PRO A 38 28.83 11.09 24.30
C PRO A 38 27.77 10.49 25.24
N TYR A 39 27.47 11.17 26.29
CA TYR A 39 26.49 10.70 27.29
C TYR A 39 25.06 10.72 26.76
N VAL A 40 24.70 11.64 25.85
CA VAL A 40 23.41 11.63 25.17
C VAL A 40 23.27 10.38 24.27
N PHE A 41 24.34 9.96 23.57
CA PHE A 41 24.34 8.73 22.79
C PHE A 41 24.16 7.49 23.67
N PHE A 42 24.87 7.39 24.79
CA PHE A 42 24.75 6.27 25.71
C PHE A 42 23.39 6.25 26.41
N GLY A 43 22.86 7.42 26.82
CA GLY A 43 21.52 7.56 27.41
C GLY A 43 20.43 7.13 26.43
N TYR A 44 20.52 7.56 25.16
CA TYR A 44 19.63 7.09 24.13
C TYR A 44 19.67 5.58 23.97
N ALA A 45 20.87 5.00 23.89
CA ALA A 45 21.04 3.56 23.72
C ALA A 45 20.44 2.78 24.91
N ALA A 46 20.72 3.20 26.15
CA ALA A 46 20.20 2.55 27.35
C ALA A 46 18.68 2.61 27.46
N ILE A 47 18.09 3.81 27.26
CA ILE A 47 16.64 3.97 27.38
C ILE A 47 15.92 3.26 26.21
N ASN A 48 16.45 3.32 24.98
CA ASN A 48 15.84 2.62 23.86
C ASN A 48 16.00 1.09 23.95
N PHE A 49 17.07 0.60 24.58
CA PHE A 49 17.21 -0.82 24.92
C PHE A 49 16.13 -1.27 25.90
N LEU A 50 15.92 -0.51 26.97
CA LEU A 50 14.86 -0.78 27.95
C LEU A 50 13.47 -0.72 27.30
N ASN A 51 13.20 0.28 26.47
CA ASN A 51 11.96 0.42 25.70
C ASN A 51 11.70 -0.80 24.79
N THR A 52 12.74 -1.27 24.12
CA THR A 52 12.66 -2.45 23.24
C THR A 52 12.45 -3.74 24.05
N TYR A 53 13.08 -3.85 25.22
CA TYR A 53 12.86 -4.96 26.16
C TYR A 53 11.43 -4.97 26.70
N LEU A 54 10.90 -3.82 27.12
CA LEU A 54 9.54 -3.67 27.62
C LEU A 54 8.47 -3.98 26.57
N TYR A 55 8.79 -3.85 25.28
CA TYR A 55 7.90 -4.26 24.20
C TYR A 55 7.47 -5.73 24.34
N SER A 56 8.34 -6.61 24.82
CA SER A 56 8.02 -8.03 25.04
C SER A 56 6.86 -8.22 26.04
N LYS A 57 6.68 -7.27 26.98
CA LYS A 57 5.64 -7.30 28.02
C LYS A 57 4.34 -6.63 27.56
N HIS A 58 4.39 -5.40 27.04
CA HIS A 58 3.18 -4.63 26.72
C HIS A 58 2.68 -4.84 25.28
N LYS A 59 3.51 -5.37 24.36
CA LYS A 59 3.21 -5.67 22.96
C LYS A 59 2.59 -4.50 22.14
N ASN A 60 2.69 -3.27 22.66
CA ASN A 60 2.18 -2.07 22.00
C ASN A 60 3.28 -1.42 21.16
N LEU A 61 3.25 -1.70 19.85
CA LEU A 61 4.24 -1.21 18.90
C LEU A 61 4.26 0.31 18.77
N THR A 62 3.10 0.94 18.88
CA THR A 62 2.95 2.41 18.78
C THR A 62 3.66 3.12 19.93
N VAL A 63 3.52 2.60 21.15
CA VAL A 63 4.21 3.15 22.33
C VAL A 63 5.72 3.02 22.17
N THR A 64 6.21 1.83 21.83
CA THR A 64 7.64 1.58 21.62
C THR A 64 8.25 2.51 20.58
N TYR A 65 7.54 2.68 19.46
CA TYR A 65 7.97 3.55 18.39
C TYR A 65 8.01 5.02 18.81
N ASN A 66 6.95 5.53 19.46
CA ASN A 66 6.88 6.93 19.88
C ASN A 66 7.95 7.26 20.91
N ILE A 67 8.21 6.38 21.87
CA ILE A 67 9.30 6.55 22.84
C ILE A 67 10.66 6.65 22.13
N ALA A 68 10.96 5.72 21.21
CA ALA A 68 12.21 5.74 20.46
C ALA A 68 12.37 7.02 19.62
N SER A 69 11.30 7.47 18.97
CA SER A 69 11.30 8.69 18.13
C SER A 69 11.46 9.95 18.94
N LEU A 70 10.76 10.09 20.07
CA LEU A 70 10.89 11.23 20.98
C LEU A 70 12.28 11.30 21.61
N LEU A 71 12.84 10.15 21.98
CA LEU A 71 14.20 10.07 22.49
C LEU A 71 15.24 10.49 21.44
N ALA A 72 15.09 9.99 20.19
CA ALA A 72 15.97 10.36 19.10
C ALA A 72 15.89 11.85 18.77
N MET A 73 14.69 12.44 18.83
CA MET A 73 14.47 13.86 18.63
C MET A 73 15.12 14.69 19.75
N ALA A 74 14.85 14.36 21.01
CA ALA A 74 15.43 15.07 22.16
C ALA A 74 16.96 14.97 22.16
N GLY A 75 17.52 13.78 21.94
CA GLY A 75 18.96 13.57 21.83
C GLY A 75 19.57 14.31 20.64
N GLY A 76 18.91 14.27 19.48
CA GLY A 76 19.35 15.01 18.28
C GLY A 76 19.42 16.52 18.50
N ILE A 77 18.41 17.10 19.17
CA ILE A 77 18.39 18.53 19.54
C ILE A 77 19.54 18.86 20.50
N LEU A 78 19.68 18.08 21.59
CA LEU A 78 20.75 18.29 22.56
C LEU A 78 22.14 18.25 21.92
N ILE A 79 22.41 17.29 21.07
CA ILE A 79 23.68 17.18 20.35
C ILE A 79 23.84 18.36 19.39
N THR A 80 22.80 18.73 18.64
CA THR A 80 22.87 19.85 17.67
C THR A 80 23.20 21.16 18.37
N ILE A 81 22.52 21.49 19.48
CA ILE A 81 22.77 22.72 20.23
C ILE A 81 24.20 22.77 20.79
N HIS A 82 24.71 21.64 21.32
CA HIS A 82 26.06 21.59 21.93
C HIS A 82 27.19 21.33 20.91
N SER A 83 26.87 21.15 19.63
CA SER A 83 27.89 20.92 18.57
C SER A 83 27.94 22.01 17.50
N GLY A 84 27.34 23.19 17.78
CA GLY A 84 27.40 24.35 16.90
C GLY A 84 26.06 24.84 16.36
N GLY A 85 24.95 24.45 17.01
CA GLY A 85 23.61 24.95 16.67
C GLY A 85 23.20 24.60 15.24
N ILE A 86 22.72 25.59 14.50
CA ILE A 86 22.28 25.43 13.10
C ILE A 86 23.41 25.00 12.15
N GLN A 87 24.67 25.31 12.50
CA GLN A 87 25.84 24.93 11.69
C GLN A 87 26.27 23.48 11.92
N SER A 88 25.70 22.80 12.92
CA SER A 88 26.03 21.40 13.21
C SER A 88 25.46 20.47 12.14
N PRO A 89 26.27 19.67 11.43
CA PRO A 89 25.77 18.66 10.49
C PRO A 89 24.89 17.59 11.14
N PHE A 90 24.94 17.46 12.47
CA PHE A 90 24.12 16.50 13.21
C PHE A 90 22.62 16.83 13.12
N ILE A 91 22.26 18.07 12.74
CA ILE A 91 20.86 18.49 12.48
C ILE A 91 20.18 17.61 11.41
N LEU A 92 20.95 17.02 10.47
CA LEU A 92 20.43 16.10 9.47
C LEU A 92 19.82 14.83 10.07
N VAL A 93 20.25 14.46 11.29
CA VAL A 93 19.69 13.30 12.01
C VAL A 93 18.24 13.55 12.40
N LEU A 94 17.83 14.79 12.64
CA LEU A 94 16.43 15.14 12.92
C LEU A 94 15.50 14.80 11.76
N ALA A 95 15.97 14.91 10.51
CA ALA A 95 15.20 14.51 9.34
C ALA A 95 14.90 13.00 9.33
N ILE A 96 15.78 12.18 9.91
CA ILE A 96 15.60 10.72 9.98
C ILE A 96 14.39 10.34 10.85
N VAL A 97 14.13 11.09 11.92
CA VAL A 97 12.96 10.87 12.79
C VAL A 97 11.66 11.09 12.01
N VAL A 98 11.62 12.06 11.10
CA VAL A 98 10.48 12.32 10.22
C VAL A 98 10.23 11.13 9.29
N PHE A 99 11.28 10.62 8.63
CA PHE A 99 11.18 9.44 7.77
C PHE A 99 10.72 8.21 8.55
N ALA A 100 11.25 8.01 9.76
CA ALA A 100 10.80 6.94 10.64
C ALA A 100 9.30 7.06 10.96
N GLY A 101 8.77 8.28 11.16
CA GLY A 101 7.34 8.56 11.34
C GLY A 101 6.49 8.06 10.18
N TYR A 102 6.89 8.35 8.96
CA TYR A 102 6.17 7.90 7.76
C TYR A 102 6.16 6.38 7.58
N VAL A 103 7.17 5.68 8.07
CA VAL A 103 7.17 4.19 8.08
C VAL A 103 6.04 3.63 8.95
N THR A 104 5.69 4.32 10.03
CA THR A 104 4.65 3.88 10.95
C THR A 104 3.25 4.21 10.42
N THR A 105 2.95 5.49 10.24
CA THR A 105 1.72 5.99 9.62
C THR A 105 1.95 7.38 9.02
N LYS A 106 1.13 7.75 8.02
CA LYS A 106 1.15 9.10 7.43
C LYS A 106 0.97 10.19 8.51
N MET A 107 0.10 9.96 9.47
CA MET A 107 -0.22 10.92 10.54
C MET A 107 1.01 11.19 11.42
N TYR A 108 1.73 10.16 11.88
CA TYR A 108 2.95 10.34 12.67
C TYR A 108 4.06 11.03 11.86
N GLY A 109 4.21 10.69 10.59
CA GLY A 109 5.18 11.37 9.73
C GLY A 109 4.92 12.88 9.62
N GLN A 110 3.67 13.29 9.41
CA GLN A 110 3.27 14.69 9.37
C GLN A 110 3.48 15.39 10.73
N PHE A 111 3.11 14.74 11.82
CA PHE A 111 3.31 15.26 13.17
C PHE A 111 4.79 15.51 13.48
N TYR A 112 5.65 14.52 13.25
CA TYR A 112 7.08 14.68 13.46
C TYR A 112 7.73 15.68 12.49
N LEU A 113 7.22 15.80 11.26
CA LEU A 113 7.68 16.82 10.31
C LEU A 113 7.43 18.22 10.85
N ILE A 114 6.21 18.51 11.29
CA ILE A 114 5.85 19.83 11.85
C ILE A 114 6.70 20.15 13.06
N ILE A 115 6.81 19.21 14.01
CA ILE A 115 7.63 19.41 15.22
C ILE A 115 9.09 19.70 14.84
N ASN A 116 9.69 18.90 13.94
CA ASN A 116 11.08 19.12 13.55
C ASN A 116 11.28 20.46 12.85
N LEU A 117 10.34 20.90 12.00
CA LEU A 117 10.44 22.23 11.36
C LEU A 117 10.40 23.35 12.40
N VAL A 118 9.51 23.23 13.39
CA VAL A 118 9.44 24.21 14.51
C VAL A 118 10.74 24.21 15.33
N LEU A 119 11.29 23.03 15.60
CA LEU A 119 12.53 22.89 16.35
C LEU A 119 13.75 23.44 15.59
N VAL A 120 13.85 23.16 14.30
CA VAL A 120 14.93 23.73 13.44
C VAL A 120 14.79 25.25 13.38
N ALA A 121 13.58 25.78 13.22
CA ALA A 121 13.33 27.23 13.26
C ALA A 121 13.69 27.83 14.62
N ALA A 122 13.38 27.14 15.72
CA ALA A 122 13.74 27.58 17.06
C ALA A 122 15.27 27.61 17.27
N ILE A 123 16.00 26.59 16.80
CA ILE A 123 17.46 26.55 16.84
C ILE A 123 18.05 27.69 15.99
N PHE A 124 17.47 27.98 14.83
CA PHE A 124 17.91 29.09 13.97
C PHE A 124 17.70 30.45 14.64
N VAL A 125 16.51 30.70 15.23
CA VAL A 125 16.23 31.95 15.96
C VAL A 125 17.13 32.10 17.18
N TYR A 126 17.41 31.00 17.87
CA TYR A 126 18.33 30.94 19.01
C TYR A 126 19.76 31.36 18.59
N ASP A 127 20.25 30.82 17.47
CA ASP A 127 21.56 31.13 16.91
C ASP A 127 21.62 32.61 16.43
N LEU A 128 20.56 33.08 15.76
CA LEU A 128 20.46 34.46 15.26
C LEU A 128 20.41 35.50 16.39
N ALA A 129 19.78 35.17 17.53
CA ALA A 129 19.66 36.04 18.67
C ALA A 129 20.94 36.13 19.52
N ASP A 130 22.00 35.42 19.13
CA ASP A 130 23.32 35.34 19.78
C ASP A 130 23.18 35.02 21.29
N LEU A 131 22.17 34.25 21.62
CA LEU A 131 21.80 33.90 23.02
C LEU A 131 22.79 32.93 23.66
N ASN A 132 24.00 32.79 23.17
CA ASN A 132 25.17 31.98 23.61
C ASN A 132 24.98 31.13 24.88
N LEU A 133 23.81 30.49 25.07
CA LEU A 133 23.49 29.67 26.23
C LEU A 133 24.32 28.38 26.27
N THR A 134 24.88 27.96 25.15
CA THR A 134 25.67 26.73 25.07
C THR A 134 26.94 26.96 24.23
N ALA A 135 28.10 26.74 24.84
CA ALA A 135 29.35 26.70 24.09
C ALA A 135 29.41 25.43 23.25
N ASN A 136 30.01 25.53 22.02
CA ASN A 136 30.30 24.36 21.23
C ASN A 136 31.29 23.45 21.98
N MET A 137 30.81 22.27 22.39
CA MET A 137 31.59 21.31 23.18
C MET A 137 32.51 20.43 22.34
N VAL A 138 32.46 20.55 21.02
CA VAL A 138 33.36 19.82 20.11
C VAL A 138 34.69 20.58 20.02
N PRO A 139 35.83 19.95 20.42
CA PRO A 139 37.14 20.56 20.30
C PRO A 139 37.44 21.01 18.85
N GLU A 140 38.08 22.15 18.69
CA GLU A 140 38.36 22.71 17.34
C GLU A 140 39.05 21.73 16.41
N ALA A 141 40.02 21.00 16.92
CA ALA A 141 40.77 19.99 16.17
C ALA A 141 39.85 18.85 15.67
N SER A 142 38.80 18.56 16.38
CA SER A 142 37.87 17.45 16.10
C SER A 142 36.61 17.87 15.32
N ARG A 143 36.33 19.19 15.16
CA ARG A 143 35.09 19.69 14.52
C ARG A 143 34.90 19.15 13.11
N ARG A 144 35.98 19.11 12.30
CA ARG A 144 35.91 18.59 10.91
C ARG A 144 35.59 17.09 10.89
N TRP A 145 36.18 16.33 11.78
CA TRP A 145 35.93 14.90 11.90
C TRP A 145 34.53 14.60 12.42
N PHE A 146 34.08 15.35 13.42
CA PHE A 146 32.71 15.25 13.93
C PHE A 146 31.70 15.56 12.85
N ALA A 147 31.90 16.63 12.06
CA ALA A 147 31.04 16.99 10.95
C ALA A 147 30.99 15.88 9.88
N PHE A 148 32.15 15.39 9.47
CA PHE A 148 32.27 14.31 8.48
C PHE A 148 31.54 13.04 8.98
N LEU A 149 31.82 12.61 10.20
CA LEU A 149 31.18 11.41 10.78
C LEU A 149 29.69 11.58 10.98
N SER A 150 29.22 12.77 11.34
CA SER A 150 27.78 13.08 11.46
C SER A 150 27.07 12.96 10.12
N VAL A 151 27.66 13.47 9.03
CA VAL A 151 27.12 13.32 7.68
C VAL A 151 27.13 11.86 7.24
N VAL A 152 28.23 11.14 7.44
CA VAL A 152 28.33 9.69 7.13
C VAL A 152 27.27 8.90 7.91
N PHE A 153 27.08 9.22 9.18
CA PHE A 153 26.07 8.60 10.04
C PHE A 153 24.64 8.86 9.51
N ALA A 154 24.33 10.11 9.15
CA ALA A 154 23.04 10.46 8.59
C ALA A 154 22.79 9.76 7.24
N VAL A 155 23.79 9.74 6.34
CA VAL A 155 23.71 9.05 5.04
C VAL A 155 23.55 7.54 5.22
N TYR A 156 24.29 6.95 6.18
CA TYR A 156 24.14 5.51 6.49
C TYR A 156 22.74 5.17 7.01
N LEU A 157 22.18 5.99 7.90
CA LEU A 157 20.83 5.76 8.41
C LEU A 157 19.77 5.95 7.31
N LEU A 158 19.87 7.00 6.52
CA LEU A 158 18.92 7.27 5.43
C LEU A 158 19.01 6.21 4.31
N GLY A 159 20.20 5.99 3.78
CA GLY A 159 20.41 5.07 2.66
C GLY A 159 20.42 3.61 3.09
N GLY A 160 21.16 3.30 4.16
CA GLY A 160 21.37 1.93 4.61
C GLY A 160 20.16 1.30 5.29
N VAL A 161 19.43 2.02 6.12
CA VAL A 161 18.26 1.50 6.85
C VAL A 161 16.98 1.75 6.07
N PHE A 162 16.72 3.00 5.69
CA PHE A 162 15.47 3.37 5.02
C PHE A 162 15.43 2.93 3.56
N GLY A 163 16.52 3.13 2.80
CA GLY A 163 16.56 2.75 1.38
C GLY A 163 16.31 1.26 1.18
N ARG A 164 16.95 0.39 1.96
CA ARG A 164 16.73 -1.07 1.89
C ARG A 164 15.30 -1.47 2.26
N ASN A 165 14.69 -0.81 3.25
CA ASN A 165 13.34 -1.10 3.67
C ASN A 165 12.32 -0.62 2.62
N LEU A 166 12.54 0.52 2.01
CA LEU A 166 11.72 1.04 0.91
C LEU A 166 11.74 0.10 -0.29
N LEU A 167 12.93 -0.35 -0.71
CA LEU A 167 13.08 -1.31 -1.81
C LEU A 167 12.38 -2.64 -1.53
N ARG A 168 12.48 -3.16 -0.31
CA ARG A 168 11.77 -4.38 0.10
C ARG A 168 10.24 -4.18 0.10
N ALA A 169 9.76 -3.06 0.62
CA ALA A 169 8.34 -2.74 0.62
C ALA A 169 7.80 -2.63 -0.81
N HIS A 170 8.55 -1.98 -1.71
CA HIS A 170 8.21 -1.86 -3.12
C HIS A 170 8.18 -3.23 -3.82
N HIS A 171 9.19 -4.07 -3.59
CA HIS A 171 9.24 -5.42 -4.15
C HIS A 171 8.06 -6.29 -3.68
N ASN A 172 7.74 -6.26 -2.38
CA ASN A 172 6.60 -6.99 -1.83
C ASN A 172 5.26 -6.49 -2.39
N LEU A 173 5.13 -5.18 -2.60
CA LEU A 173 3.94 -4.60 -3.22
C LEU A 173 3.80 -5.06 -4.68
N TYR A 174 4.88 -5.05 -5.43
CA TYR A 174 4.90 -5.53 -6.82
C TYR A 174 4.51 -7.00 -6.90
N LYS A 175 5.10 -7.86 -6.05
CA LYS A 175 4.76 -9.29 -5.97
C LYS A 175 3.28 -9.50 -5.64
N SER A 176 2.76 -8.80 -4.63
CA SER A 176 1.34 -8.90 -4.25
C SER A 176 0.40 -8.44 -5.36
N ARG A 177 0.76 -7.38 -6.11
CA ARG A 177 -0.01 -6.93 -7.27
C ARG A 177 -0.05 -7.99 -8.36
N LYS A 178 1.10 -8.61 -8.65
CA LYS A 178 1.18 -9.67 -9.66
C LYS A 178 0.31 -10.88 -9.28
N GLU A 179 0.37 -11.33 -8.02
CA GLU A 179 -0.48 -12.43 -7.53
C GLU A 179 -1.98 -12.09 -7.62
N VAL A 180 -2.37 -10.85 -7.36
CA VAL A 180 -3.76 -10.40 -7.50
C VAL A 180 -4.17 -10.41 -8.97
N GLN A 181 -3.31 -9.94 -9.86
CA GLN A 181 -3.57 -9.94 -11.30
C GLN A 181 -3.75 -11.36 -11.84
N GLU A 182 -2.87 -12.28 -11.49
CA GLU A 182 -2.95 -13.70 -11.88
C GLU A 182 -4.28 -14.33 -11.41
N ARG A 183 -4.72 -14.03 -10.17
CA ARG A 183 -6.02 -14.50 -9.65
C ARG A 183 -7.22 -13.89 -10.38
N ILE A 184 -7.11 -12.64 -10.83
CA ILE A 184 -8.15 -12.01 -11.65
C ILE A 184 -8.28 -12.76 -12.98
N GLU A 185 -7.17 -12.97 -13.69
CA GLU A 185 -7.13 -13.68 -14.97
C GLU A 185 -7.64 -15.12 -14.86
N GLU A 186 -7.29 -15.83 -13.77
CA GLU A 186 -7.84 -17.17 -13.49
C GLU A 186 -9.36 -17.13 -13.31
N LYS A 187 -9.87 -16.19 -12.49
CA LYS A 187 -11.31 -16.03 -12.28
C LYS A 187 -12.05 -15.66 -13.56
N GLU A 188 -11.45 -14.82 -14.41
CA GLU A 188 -12.02 -14.46 -15.70
C GLU A 188 -12.13 -15.67 -16.63
N THR A 189 -11.10 -16.51 -16.65
CA THR A 189 -11.10 -17.75 -17.41
C THR A 189 -12.18 -18.72 -16.94
N LEU A 190 -12.30 -18.89 -15.61
CA LEU A 190 -13.36 -19.72 -15.01
C LEU A 190 -14.76 -19.18 -15.31
N LEU A 191 -14.95 -17.87 -15.24
CA LEU A 191 -16.21 -17.24 -15.60
C LEU A 191 -16.57 -17.50 -17.07
N LYS A 192 -15.63 -17.35 -18.00
CA LYS A 192 -15.85 -17.69 -19.43
C LYS A 192 -16.30 -19.15 -19.60
N GLU A 193 -15.66 -20.08 -18.91
CA GLU A 193 -16.05 -21.50 -18.95
C GLU A 193 -17.47 -21.73 -18.40
N VAL A 194 -17.81 -21.11 -17.25
CA VAL A 194 -19.18 -21.20 -16.70
C VAL A 194 -20.21 -20.67 -17.69
N HIS A 195 -19.93 -19.55 -18.35
CA HIS A 195 -20.85 -18.99 -19.35
C HIS A 195 -21.02 -19.87 -20.58
N HIS A 196 -19.94 -20.47 -21.07
CA HIS A 196 -20.01 -21.45 -22.14
C HIS A 196 -20.87 -22.66 -21.75
N ARG A 197 -20.73 -23.16 -20.53
CA ARG A 197 -21.55 -24.26 -20.01
C ARG A 197 -23.01 -23.89 -19.84
N VAL A 198 -23.32 -22.70 -19.31
CA VAL A 198 -24.71 -22.21 -19.17
C VAL A 198 -25.36 -22.11 -20.58
N LYS A 199 -24.66 -21.53 -21.55
CA LYS A 199 -25.14 -21.45 -22.93
C LYS A 199 -25.47 -22.84 -23.47
N ASN A 200 -24.54 -23.80 -23.37
CA ASN A 200 -24.71 -25.16 -23.85
C ASN A 200 -25.91 -25.86 -23.17
N ASN A 201 -26.09 -25.68 -21.87
CA ASN A 201 -27.20 -26.23 -21.08
C ASN A 201 -28.55 -25.65 -21.56
N LEU A 202 -28.63 -24.31 -21.73
CA LEU A 202 -29.82 -23.64 -22.21
C LEU A 202 -30.17 -24.10 -23.67
N GLN A 203 -29.16 -24.31 -24.49
CA GLN A 203 -29.34 -24.82 -25.86
C GLN A 203 -29.86 -26.26 -25.88
N THR A 204 -29.37 -27.13 -24.95
CA THR A 204 -29.86 -28.50 -24.78
C THR A 204 -31.31 -28.49 -24.30
N VAL A 205 -31.66 -27.67 -23.29
CA VAL A 205 -33.05 -27.54 -22.83
C VAL A 205 -33.98 -27.06 -23.92
N SER A 206 -33.53 -26.04 -24.69
CA SER A 206 -34.32 -25.56 -25.84
C SER A 206 -34.57 -26.63 -26.90
N SER A 207 -33.56 -27.48 -27.19
CA SER A 207 -33.68 -28.59 -28.14
C SER A 207 -34.67 -29.68 -27.63
N LEU A 208 -34.60 -30.01 -26.34
CA LEU A 208 -35.54 -30.95 -25.72
C LEU A 208 -36.99 -30.44 -25.74
N LEU A 209 -37.20 -29.15 -25.46
CA LEU A 209 -38.52 -28.52 -25.56
C LEU A 209 -39.04 -28.53 -27.00
N SER A 210 -38.16 -28.33 -27.99
CA SER A 210 -38.51 -28.43 -29.40
C SER A 210 -38.98 -29.85 -29.80
N LEU A 211 -38.28 -30.89 -29.34
CA LEU A 211 -38.66 -32.27 -29.57
C LEU A 211 -40.01 -32.61 -28.91
N GLN A 212 -40.20 -32.19 -27.65
CA GLN A 212 -41.46 -32.40 -26.96
C GLN A 212 -42.64 -31.69 -27.64
N SER A 213 -42.43 -30.43 -28.08
CA SER A 213 -43.47 -29.68 -28.79
C SER A 213 -43.93 -30.38 -30.06
N ARG A 214 -43.06 -31.14 -30.76
CA ARG A 214 -43.40 -31.90 -31.98
C ARG A 214 -44.07 -33.24 -31.68
N ALA A 215 -43.82 -33.81 -30.51
CA ALA A 215 -44.39 -35.10 -30.11
C ALA A 215 -45.81 -34.99 -29.56
N VAL A 216 -46.25 -33.79 -29.19
CA VAL A 216 -47.59 -33.55 -28.60
C VAL A 216 -48.58 -33.19 -29.70
N SER A 217 -49.68 -33.93 -29.76
CA SER A 217 -50.77 -33.74 -30.71
C SER A 217 -51.72 -32.59 -30.34
N ASP A 218 -51.80 -32.21 -29.06
CA ASP A 218 -52.67 -31.13 -28.59
C ASP A 218 -52.02 -29.77 -28.93
N ALA A 219 -52.70 -28.98 -29.73
CA ALA A 219 -52.22 -27.68 -30.22
C ALA A 219 -52.01 -26.67 -29.07
N LYS A 220 -52.85 -26.75 -28.00
CA LYS A 220 -52.72 -25.84 -26.83
C LYS A 220 -51.49 -26.18 -26.00
N ILE A 221 -51.24 -27.46 -25.75
CA ILE A 221 -50.03 -27.90 -25.01
C ILE A 221 -48.79 -27.63 -25.87
N SER A 222 -48.77 -27.89 -27.17
CA SER A 222 -47.67 -27.57 -28.08
C SER A 222 -47.32 -26.07 -28.06
N SER A 223 -48.35 -25.18 -28.04
CA SER A 223 -48.13 -23.73 -27.95
C SER A 223 -47.48 -23.29 -26.62
N ILE A 224 -47.85 -23.91 -25.50
CA ILE A 224 -47.25 -23.63 -24.17
C ILE A 224 -45.79 -24.05 -24.17
N ILE A 225 -45.44 -25.23 -24.71
CA ILE A 225 -44.05 -25.70 -24.77
C ILE A 225 -43.21 -24.78 -25.68
N LYS A 226 -43.74 -24.32 -26.81
CA LYS A 226 -43.06 -23.36 -27.68
C LYS A 226 -42.80 -21.99 -26.97
N SER A 227 -43.79 -21.53 -26.22
CA SER A 227 -43.61 -20.33 -25.43
C SER A 227 -42.46 -20.47 -24.39
N SER A 228 -42.41 -21.63 -23.74
CA SER A 228 -41.31 -21.96 -22.78
C SER A 228 -39.97 -22.05 -23.48
N GLN A 229 -39.89 -22.65 -24.67
CA GLN A 229 -38.71 -22.71 -25.53
C GLN A 229 -38.20 -21.30 -25.85
N ASN A 230 -39.08 -20.39 -26.29
CA ASN A 230 -38.73 -19.02 -26.63
C ASN A 230 -38.14 -18.26 -25.44
N ARG A 231 -38.66 -18.48 -24.22
CA ARG A 231 -38.11 -17.91 -22.99
C ARG A 231 -36.69 -18.42 -22.71
N VAL A 232 -36.46 -19.72 -22.87
CA VAL A 232 -35.11 -20.31 -22.65
C VAL A 232 -34.12 -19.74 -23.69
N VAL A 233 -34.52 -19.58 -24.95
CA VAL A 233 -33.67 -18.96 -25.98
C VAL A 233 -33.38 -17.50 -25.66
N SER A 234 -34.37 -16.72 -25.21
CA SER A 234 -34.16 -15.34 -24.80
C SER A 234 -33.16 -15.24 -23.64
N MET A 235 -33.25 -16.15 -22.65
CA MET A 235 -32.27 -16.22 -21.54
C MET A 235 -30.86 -16.54 -22.05
N ALA A 236 -30.74 -17.47 -23.03
CA ALA A 236 -29.44 -17.81 -23.64
C ALA A 236 -28.83 -16.61 -24.38
N MET A 237 -29.64 -15.83 -25.09
CA MET A 237 -29.19 -14.59 -25.75
C MET A 237 -28.71 -13.54 -24.79
N VAL A 238 -29.46 -13.29 -23.69
CA VAL A 238 -29.01 -12.35 -22.63
C VAL A 238 -27.67 -12.80 -22.07
N HIS A 239 -27.54 -14.09 -21.77
CA HIS A 239 -26.29 -14.66 -21.26
C HIS A 239 -25.13 -14.49 -22.23
N GLU A 240 -25.34 -14.70 -23.52
CA GLU A 240 -24.31 -14.54 -24.54
C GLU A 240 -23.86 -13.08 -24.67
N MET A 241 -24.81 -12.14 -24.63
CA MET A 241 -24.50 -10.72 -24.77
C MET A 241 -23.78 -10.13 -23.57
N LEU A 242 -24.14 -10.57 -22.34
CA LEU A 242 -23.45 -10.14 -21.13
C LEU A 242 -21.96 -10.46 -21.14
N TYR A 243 -21.53 -11.50 -21.86
CA TYR A 243 -20.18 -12.05 -21.78
C TYR A 243 -19.42 -12.09 -23.10
N LYS A 244 -20.00 -11.57 -24.19
CA LYS A 244 -19.35 -11.47 -25.50
C LYS A 244 -18.31 -10.34 -25.59
N ARG A 245 -18.41 -9.35 -24.68
CA ARG A 245 -17.45 -8.24 -24.56
C ARG A 245 -16.50 -8.50 -23.40
N ASP A 246 -15.21 -8.33 -23.63
CA ASP A 246 -14.13 -8.49 -22.62
C ASP A 246 -14.22 -7.51 -21.43
N ASP A 247 -15.28 -6.70 -21.37
CA ASP A 247 -15.49 -5.68 -20.33
C ASP A 247 -16.58 -6.15 -19.35
N TYR A 248 -16.16 -6.81 -18.26
CA TYR A 248 -17.02 -7.41 -17.22
C TYR A 248 -17.94 -6.42 -16.47
N LEU A 249 -17.86 -5.13 -16.75
CA LEU A 249 -18.69 -4.07 -16.22
C LEU A 249 -19.63 -3.45 -17.24
N SER A 250 -19.67 -3.98 -18.47
CA SER A 250 -20.49 -3.39 -19.52
C SER A 250 -21.98 -3.64 -19.27
N LYS A 251 -22.70 -2.56 -19.14
CA LYS A 251 -24.16 -2.53 -19.22
C LYS A 251 -24.59 -3.17 -20.54
N ILE A 252 -25.64 -4.01 -20.50
CA ILE A 252 -26.25 -4.52 -21.75
C ILE A 252 -26.69 -3.30 -22.57
N GLU A 253 -26.14 -3.15 -23.75
CA GLU A 253 -26.71 -2.20 -24.72
C GLU A 253 -28.04 -2.76 -25.18
N LEU A 254 -29.11 -2.11 -24.79
CA LEU A 254 -30.47 -2.57 -25.02
C LEU A 254 -30.76 -2.72 -26.52
N ARG A 255 -30.22 -1.85 -27.37
CA ARG A 255 -30.46 -1.85 -28.81
C ARG A 255 -29.97 -3.11 -29.49
N PRO A 256 -28.70 -3.56 -29.40
CA PRO A 256 -28.24 -4.81 -30.00
C PRO A 256 -28.99 -6.04 -29.45
N TYR A 257 -29.35 -6.04 -28.15
CA TYR A 257 -30.16 -7.12 -27.57
C TYR A 257 -31.55 -7.23 -28.24
N VAL A 258 -32.26 -6.09 -28.33
CA VAL A 258 -33.59 -6.04 -28.94
C VAL A 258 -33.54 -6.39 -30.42
N GLU A 259 -32.52 -5.95 -31.18
CA GLU A 259 -32.30 -6.28 -32.56
C GLU A 259 -32.11 -7.80 -32.77
N GLU A 260 -31.27 -8.45 -31.97
CA GLU A 260 -31.00 -9.89 -32.05
C GLU A 260 -32.22 -10.71 -31.65
N LEU A 261 -32.93 -10.30 -30.59
CA LEU A 261 -34.18 -10.92 -30.15
C LEU A 261 -35.29 -10.82 -31.23
N CYS A 262 -35.45 -9.65 -31.83
CA CYS A 262 -36.41 -9.43 -32.91
C CYS A 262 -36.06 -10.28 -34.15
N ASN A 263 -34.79 -10.35 -34.53
CA ASN A 263 -34.32 -11.19 -35.63
C ASN A 263 -34.60 -12.68 -35.36
N TYR A 264 -34.40 -13.15 -34.12
CA TYR A 264 -34.73 -14.50 -33.72
C TYR A 264 -36.23 -14.78 -33.83
N LEU A 265 -37.08 -13.88 -33.28
CA LEU A 265 -38.53 -14.01 -33.33
C LEU A 265 -39.05 -14.03 -34.76
N VAL A 266 -38.55 -13.14 -35.64
CA VAL A 266 -38.88 -13.10 -37.04
C VAL A 266 -38.52 -14.42 -37.76
N ARG A 267 -37.33 -14.98 -37.45
CA ARG A 267 -36.91 -16.29 -38.02
C ARG A 267 -37.78 -17.45 -37.50
N SER A 268 -38.19 -17.38 -36.21
CA SER A 268 -39.02 -18.43 -35.58
C SER A 268 -40.45 -18.45 -36.10
N VAL A 269 -41.00 -17.30 -36.50
CA VAL A 269 -42.36 -17.11 -37.05
C VAL A 269 -42.38 -17.32 -38.56
N LYS A 270 -41.24 -17.22 -39.26
CA LYS A 270 -41.14 -17.48 -40.72
C LYS A 270 -41.23 -18.96 -41.08
N GLY A 271 -42.39 -19.59 -40.76
CA GLY A 271 -42.92 -20.68 -41.53
C GLY A 271 -43.78 -20.07 -42.65
N ASN A 272 -43.21 -19.89 -43.83
CA ASN A 272 -43.87 -19.49 -45.09
C ASN A 272 -44.68 -18.16 -45.15
N THR A 273 -44.22 -17.24 -45.96
CA THR A 273 -44.98 -16.29 -46.82
C THR A 273 -45.32 -14.89 -46.36
N ASN A 274 -44.88 -14.34 -45.27
CA ASN A 274 -45.10 -12.88 -45.08
C ASN A 274 -43.81 -12.12 -44.69
N LYS A 275 -43.48 -11.06 -45.45
CA LYS A 275 -42.41 -10.12 -45.15
C LYS A 275 -42.80 -9.26 -43.95
N ILE A 276 -42.48 -9.72 -42.74
CA ILE A 276 -42.60 -8.93 -41.53
C ILE A 276 -41.43 -7.93 -41.51
N LYS A 277 -41.73 -6.66 -41.57
CA LYS A 277 -40.77 -5.59 -41.33
C LYS A 277 -40.86 -5.20 -39.85
N VAL A 278 -39.76 -5.32 -39.13
CA VAL A 278 -39.66 -4.84 -37.73
C VAL A 278 -38.99 -3.47 -37.73
N ASN A 279 -39.71 -2.45 -37.30
CA ASN A 279 -39.15 -1.13 -37.09
C ASN A 279 -38.84 -0.99 -35.58
N LEU A 280 -37.58 -0.83 -35.27
CA LEU A 280 -37.10 -0.64 -33.89
C LEU A 280 -36.95 0.86 -33.62
N HIS A 281 -37.68 1.37 -32.62
CA HIS A 281 -37.50 2.70 -32.03
C HIS A 281 -36.96 2.50 -30.61
N VAL A 282 -35.61 2.46 -30.46
CA VAL A 282 -34.90 2.30 -29.17
C VAL A 282 -33.92 3.45 -28.98
#